data_205f7ab65562992a978319abf080971b
#
_entry.id   205f7ab65562992a978319abf080971b
#
_cell.length_a   1.000
_cell.length_b   1.000
_cell.length_c   1.000
_cell.angle_alpha   90.00
_cell.angle_beta   90.00
_cell.angle_gamma   90.00
#
_symmetry.space_group_name_H-M   'P 1'
#
loop_
_entity.id
_entity.type
_entity.pdbx_description
1 polymer ?
#
loop_
_entity_poly.entity_id
_entity_poly.type
_entity_poly.pdbx_seq_one_letter_code
_entity_poly.pdbx_strand_id
1 'polypeptide(L)'
;MNVGILGAGAIAEKMAVTLNGMKGVTAAAVASRDLDRARAFAGKYKIGKFYGSYLEMAKDPRVDLIYVATPHSHHYEHMKLCLEQGKHILCEKAFTVNAAQAKEVIALGKKKRLLVAEAIWTRYLPMRTVMDKVLVEGIIGSAASLTANLCQAVAHIERLVKPELAGGALLDMGVYTINFALMCFGSDIADISAVRVPYKTGVDAMNSITLTYKDGRIAILESGFTCRSDRRGIVAGDKGYIEFLNINNCEGIKVYNTEDKLIAFYRTPKQITGFEYQVEACKKAIGEGKIECPEMPHAEIIRVMEIMDKIRNSWGFKYPGEK
;
A
#
# COMPACT_ATOMS: atom_id res chain seq x y z
N MET A 1 16.47 -15.12 -4.26
CA MET A 1 15.00 -15.25 -4.21
C MET A 1 14.43 -14.96 -5.59
N ASN A 2 13.60 -15.82 -6.09
CA ASN A 2 12.97 -15.74 -7.42
C ASN A 2 11.53 -15.21 -7.27
N VAL A 3 11.23 -14.11 -7.92
CA VAL A 3 9.93 -13.45 -7.85
C VAL A 3 9.16 -13.68 -9.14
N GLY A 4 7.92 -14.19 -9.01
CA GLY A 4 6.94 -14.24 -10.08
C GLY A 4 6.04 -13.01 -10.04
N ILE A 5 5.80 -12.37 -11.18
CA ILE A 5 4.91 -11.20 -11.30
C ILE A 5 3.57 -11.65 -11.86
N LEU A 6 2.51 -11.55 -11.06
CA LEU A 6 1.14 -11.94 -11.43
C LEU A 6 0.38 -10.70 -11.88
N GLY A 7 0.23 -10.55 -13.20
CA GLY A 7 -0.29 -9.38 -13.89
C GLY A 7 0.81 -8.66 -14.68
N ALA A 8 0.45 -8.07 -15.81
CA ALA A 8 1.37 -7.36 -16.72
C ALA A 8 0.88 -5.92 -16.98
N GLY A 9 0.53 -5.21 -15.89
CA GLY A 9 0.08 -3.81 -15.90
C GLY A 9 1.21 -2.83 -15.52
N ALA A 10 0.88 -1.53 -15.46
CA ALA A 10 1.84 -0.46 -15.17
C ALA A 10 2.59 -0.65 -13.83
N ILE A 11 1.90 -1.13 -12.78
CA ILE A 11 2.55 -1.37 -11.49
C ILE A 11 3.51 -2.57 -11.55
N ALA A 12 3.18 -3.58 -12.36
CA ALA A 12 4.07 -4.71 -12.65
C ALA A 12 5.35 -4.26 -13.37
N GLU A 13 5.25 -3.28 -14.28
CA GLU A 13 6.42 -2.68 -14.94
C GLU A 13 7.38 -2.05 -13.92
N LYS A 14 6.85 -1.28 -12.97
CA LYS A 14 7.66 -0.68 -11.90
C LYS A 14 8.36 -1.75 -11.07
N MET A 15 7.65 -2.83 -10.71
CA MET A 15 8.25 -3.96 -9.98
C MET A 15 9.34 -4.66 -10.82
N ALA A 16 9.12 -4.89 -12.10
CA ALA A 16 10.12 -5.51 -12.97
C ALA A 16 11.41 -4.68 -13.06
N VAL A 17 11.29 -3.34 -13.19
CA VAL A 17 12.44 -2.42 -13.13
C VAL A 17 13.14 -2.51 -11.78
N THR A 18 12.39 -2.56 -10.69
CA THR A 18 12.93 -2.72 -9.34
C THR A 18 13.76 -4.00 -9.21
N LEU A 19 13.16 -5.14 -9.54
CA LEU A 19 13.81 -6.45 -9.43
C LEU A 19 15.08 -6.54 -10.26
N ASN A 20 15.08 -5.96 -11.48
CA ASN A 20 16.26 -5.93 -12.34
C ASN A 20 17.40 -5.06 -11.78
N GLY A 21 17.10 -4.10 -10.90
CA GLY A 21 18.10 -3.27 -10.21
C GLY A 21 18.61 -3.88 -8.90
N MET A 22 17.96 -4.92 -8.36
CA MET A 22 18.28 -5.52 -7.07
C MET A 22 19.35 -6.62 -7.18
N LYS A 23 20.15 -6.79 -6.11
CA LYS A 23 21.10 -7.92 -5.99
C LYS A 23 20.47 -9.08 -5.21
N GLY A 24 20.69 -10.30 -5.68
CA GLY A 24 20.21 -11.52 -5.00
C GLY A 24 18.70 -11.70 -5.02
N VAL A 25 18.02 -11.02 -5.94
CA VAL A 25 16.60 -11.21 -6.29
C VAL A 25 16.50 -11.24 -7.81
N THR A 26 15.63 -12.06 -8.35
CA THR A 26 15.46 -12.25 -9.81
C THR A 26 13.98 -12.16 -10.16
N ALA A 27 13.62 -11.37 -11.17
CA ALA A 27 12.33 -11.46 -11.84
C ALA A 27 12.30 -12.75 -12.65
N ALA A 28 11.84 -13.86 -12.05
CA ALA A 28 11.95 -15.19 -12.61
C ALA A 28 10.85 -15.52 -13.63
N ALA A 29 9.65 -15.00 -13.41
CA ALA A 29 8.49 -15.27 -14.25
C ALA A 29 7.50 -14.10 -14.25
N VAL A 30 6.70 -14.02 -15.31
CA VAL A 30 5.51 -13.15 -15.37
C VAL A 30 4.33 -13.95 -15.93
N ALA A 31 3.13 -13.68 -15.41
CA ALA A 31 1.89 -14.26 -15.92
C ALA A 31 0.85 -13.20 -16.27
N SER A 32 0.12 -13.43 -17.35
CA SER A 32 -1.05 -12.69 -17.77
C SER A 32 -2.11 -13.66 -18.28
N ARG A 33 -3.40 -13.29 -18.26
CA ARG A 33 -4.48 -14.06 -18.92
C ARG A 33 -4.34 -14.08 -20.45
N ASP A 34 -3.56 -13.16 -20.97
CA ASP A 34 -3.16 -13.05 -22.36
C ASP A 34 -1.67 -13.44 -22.48
N LEU A 35 -1.39 -14.54 -23.17
CA LEU A 35 -0.03 -15.09 -23.31
C LEU A 35 0.90 -14.16 -24.11
N ASP A 36 0.38 -13.48 -25.13
CA ASP A 36 1.20 -12.57 -25.96
C ASP A 36 1.58 -11.32 -25.17
N ARG A 37 0.67 -10.83 -24.31
CA ARG A 37 0.98 -9.77 -23.36
C ARG A 37 2.04 -10.20 -22.34
N ALA A 38 1.95 -11.43 -21.82
CA ALA A 38 2.97 -11.96 -20.91
C ALA A 38 4.33 -12.10 -21.63
N ARG A 39 4.34 -12.59 -22.88
CA ARG A 39 5.55 -12.72 -23.72
C ARG A 39 6.19 -11.36 -23.99
N ALA A 40 5.40 -10.38 -24.43
CA ALA A 40 5.88 -9.03 -24.70
C ALA A 40 6.48 -8.36 -23.45
N PHE A 41 5.79 -8.50 -22.29
CA PHE A 41 6.29 -8.01 -21.02
C PHE A 41 7.61 -8.69 -20.62
N ALA A 42 7.69 -10.01 -20.72
CA ALA A 42 8.91 -10.78 -20.42
C ALA A 42 10.09 -10.33 -21.30
N GLY A 43 9.87 -10.14 -22.60
CA GLY A 43 10.89 -9.63 -23.53
C GLY A 43 11.37 -8.22 -23.16
N LYS A 44 10.44 -7.30 -22.86
CA LYS A 44 10.73 -5.91 -22.48
C LYS A 44 11.59 -5.82 -21.21
N TYR A 45 11.30 -6.64 -20.21
CA TYR A 45 11.96 -6.61 -18.89
C TYR A 45 12.99 -7.72 -18.67
N LYS A 46 13.33 -8.50 -19.73
CA LYS A 46 14.32 -9.59 -19.69
C LYS A 46 13.98 -10.67 -18.64
N ILE A 47 12.71 -11.01 -18.51
CA ILE A 47 12.22 -12.07 -17.63
C ILE A 47 12.28 -13.40 -18.37
N GLY A 48 12.93 -14.40 -17.77
CA GLY A 48 13.23 -15.66 -18.45
C GLY A 48 12.03 -16.58 -18.74
N LYS A 49 10.89 -16.40 -18.05
CA LYS A 49 9.69 -17.21 -18.20
C LYS A 49 8.44 -16.38 -18.26
N PHE A 50 7.47 -16.81 -19.08
CA PHE A 50 6.15 -16.18 -19.16
C PHE A 50 5.06 -17.24 -19.28
N TYR A 51 3.89 -16.94 -18.75
CA TYR A 51 2.75 -17.84 -18.66
C TYR A 51 1.46 -17.15 -19.09
N GLY A 52 0.59 -17.87 -19.81
CA GLY A 52 -0.77 -17.48 -20.16
C GLY A 52 -1.79 -17.73 -19.04
N SER A 53 -1.34 -18.35 -17.95
CA SER A 53 -2.17 -18.71 -16.79
C SER A 53 -1.47 -18.38 -15.47
N TYR A 54 -2.20 -17.79 -14.55
CA TYR A 54 -1.71 -17.51 -13.18
C TYR A 54 -1.41 -18.81 -12.42
N LEU A 55 -2.24 -19.85 -12.63
CA LEU A 55 -2.06 -21.14 -12.00
C LEU A 55 -0.79 -21.86 -12.50
N GLU A 56 -0.48 -21.80 -13.79
CA GLU A 56 0.74 -22.39 -14.33
C GLU A 56 2.00 -21.73 -13.73
N MET A 57 2.01 -20.40 -13.62
CA MET A 57 3.12 -19.71 -12.94
C MET A 57 3.19 -20.07 -11.46
N ALA A 58 2.06 -20.15 -10.77
CA ALA A 58 2.02 -20.52 -9.35
C ALA A 58 2.53 -21.95 -9.09
N LYS A 59 2.39 -22.86 -10.06
CA LYS A 59 2.94 -24.23 -10.00
C LYS A 59 4.43 -24.31 -10.30
N ASP A 60 5.07 -23.26 -10.85
CA ASP A 60 6.51 -23.30 -11.16
C ASP A 60 7.33 -23.41 -9.86
N PRO A 61 8.08 -24.53 -9.62
CA PRO A 61 8.85 -24.72 -8.39
C PRO A 61 10.01 -23.73 -8.22
N ARG A 62 10.40 -23.03 -9.30
CA ARG A 62 11.48 -22.04 -9.26
C ARG A 62 11.02 -20.68 -8.73
N VAL A 63 9.72 -20.43 -8.62
CA VAL A 63 9.18 -19.17 -8.07
C VAL A 63 9.02 -19.33 -6.56
N ASP A 64 9.70 -18.46 -5.79
CA ASP A 64 9.63 -18.43 -4.33
C ASP A 64 8.51 -17.52 -3.83
N LEU A 65 8.45 -16.29 -4.34
CA LEU A 65 7.52 -15.22 -3.97
C LEU A 65 6.70 -14.81 -5.19
N ILE A 66 5.39 -14.65 -5.04
CA ILE A 66 4.54 -14.07 -6.08
C ILE A 66 4.14 -12.65 -5.69
N TYR A 67 4.48 -11.70 -6.55
CA TYR A 67 3.98 -10.33 -6.49
C TYR A 67 2.65 -10.23 -7.24
N VAL A 68 1.57 -10.01 -6.50
CA VAL A 68 0.21 -9.91 -7.06
C VAL A 68 -0.05 -8.46 -7.47
N ALA A 69 -0.13 -8.22 -8.78
CA ALA A 69 -0.22 -6.90 -9.42
C ALA A 69 -1.49 -6.75 -10.29
N THR A 70 -2.57 -7.35 -9.88
CA THR A 70 -3.88 -7.29 -10.54
C THR A 70 -4.76 -6.17 -9.96
N PRO A 71 -5.95 -5.86 -10.51
CA PRO A 71 -6.90 -4.94 -9.87
C PRO A 71 -7.36 -5.43 -8.50
N HIS A 72 -7.75 -4.51 -7.61
CA HIS A 72 -8.15 -4.78 -6.22
C HIS A 72 -9.17 -5.92 -6.09
N SER A 73 -10.18 -5.95 -6.96
CA SER A 73 -11.24 -6.97 -6.96
C SER A 73 -10.74 -8.40 -7.15
N HIS A 74 -9.51 -8.59 -7.64
CA HIS A 74 -8.94 -9.90 -7.94
C HIS A 74 -7.88 -10.34 -6.93
N HIS A 75 -7.43 -9.45 -6.03
CA HIS A 75 -6.35 -9.75 -5.09
C HIS A 75 -6.65 -10.98 -4.24
N TYR A 76 -7.85 -11.04 -3.66
CA TYR A 76 -8.27 -12.13 -2.79
C TYR A 76 -8.16 -13.51 -3.46
N GLU A 77 -8.77 -13.69 -4.62
CA GLU A 77 -8.75 -14.97 -5.34
C GLU A 77 -7.35 -15.33 -5.82
N HIS A 78 -6.58 -14.36 -6.30
CA HIS A 78 -5.22 -14.61 -6.77
C HIS A 78 -4.26 -14.94 -5.62
N MET A 79 -4.40 -14.32 -4.47
CA MET A 79 -3.61 -14.68 -3.29
C MET A 79 -3.94 -16.10 -2.82
N LYS A 80 -5.23 -16.49 -2.75
CA LYS A 80 -5.65 -17.86 -2.41
C LYS A 80 -5.05 -18.87 -3.38
N LEU A 81 -5.21 -18.65 -4.69
CA LEU A 81 -4.63 -19.50 -5.73
C LEU A 81 -3.14 -19.73 -5.49
N CYS A 82 -2.37 -18.67 -5.24
CA CYS A 82 -0.93 -18.78 -5.04
C CYS A 82 -0.57 -19.49 -3.73
N LEU A 83 -1.27 -19.18 -2.62
CA LEU A 83 -1.07 -19.85 -1.35
C LEU A 83 -1.38 -21.36 -1.43
N GLU A 84 -2.40 -21.75 -2.19
CA GLU A 84 -2.74 -23.17 -2.42
C GLU A 84 -1.62 -23.93 -3.14
N GLN A 85 -0.86 -23.24 -3.97
CA GLN A 85 0.33 -23.79 -4.64
C GLN A 85 1.64 -23.66 -3.82
N GLY A 86 1.55 -23.24 -2.55
CA GLY A 86 2.69 -23.17 -1.64
C GLY A 86 3.61 -21.95 -1.88
N LYS A 87 3.10 -20.85 -2.46
CA LYS A 87 3.89 -19.66 -2.76
C LYS A 87 3.73 -18.59 -1.68
N HIS A 88 4.84 -17.93 -1.34
CA HIS A 88 4.83 -16.69 -0.55
C HIS A 88 4.21 -15.55 -1.36
N ILE A 89 3.60 -14.57 -0.70
CA ILE A 89 2.84 -13.49 -1.33
C ILE A 89 3.38 -12.12 -0.92
N LEU A 90 3.53 -11.24 -1.91
CA LEU A 90 3.56 -9.80 -1.77
C LEU A 90 2.42 -9.25 -2.63
N CYS A 91 1.33 -8.77 -2.03
CA CYS A 91 0.15 -8.31 -2.76
C CYS A 91 0.08 -6.79 -2.79
N GLU A 92 -0.23 -6.21 -3.96
CA GLU A 92 -0.48 -4.77 -4.09
C GLU A 92 -1.60 -4.29 -3.14
N LYS A 93 -1.48 -3.03 -2.79
CA LYS A 93 -2.48 -2.29 -2.02
C LYS A 93 -3.66 -1.87 -2.94
N ALA A 94 -4.86 -1.63 -2.42
CA ALA A 94 -5.34 -2.12 -1.13
C ALA A 94 -5.32 -3.64 -1.11
N PHE A 95 -5.01 -4.22 0.04
CA PHE A 95 -4.74 -5.65 0.16
C PHE A 95 -5.86 -6.53 -0.39
N THR A 96 -7.11 -6.19 -0.02
CA THR A 96 -8.34 -6.84 -0.50
C THR A 96 -9.45 -5.80 -0.69
N VAL A 97 -10.65 -6.23 -1.05
CA VAL A 97 -11.80 -5.33 -1.15
C VAL A 97 -12.38 -4.98 0.22
N ASN A 98 -12.29 -5.91 1.19
CA ASN A 98 -12.78 -5.72 2.56
C ASN A 98 -11.97 -6.53 3.58
N ALA A 99 -12.18 -6.25 4.87
CA ALA A 99 -11.48 -6.89 5.98
C ALA A 99 -11.78 -8.39 6.12
N ALA A 100 -12.96 -8.85 5.72
CA ALA A 100 -13.30 -10.28 5.77
C ALA A 100 -12.39 -11.09 4.84
N GLN A 101 -12.22 -10.64 3.60
CA GLN A 101 -11.28 -11.25 2.65
C GLN A 101 -9.83 -11.22 3.15
N ALA A 102 -9.39 -10.10 3.76
CA ALA A 102 -8.06 -10.00 4.34
C ALA A 102 -7.83 -11.03 5.44
N LYS A 103 -8.78 -11.17 6.36
CA LYS A 103 -8.73 -12.16 7.47
C LYS A 103 -8.62 -13.59 6.92
N GLU A 104 -9.40 -13.95 5.90
CA GLU A 104 -9.35 -15.29 5.30
C GLU A 104 -8.01 -15.60 4.65
N VAL A 105 -7.47 -14.68 3.83
CA VAL A 105 -6.17 -14.87 3.16
C VAL A 105 -5.05 -14.99 4.19
N ILE A 106 -5.04 -14.13 5.21
CA ILE A 106 -4.05 -14.17 6.29
C ILE A 106 -4.15 -15.49 7.06
N ALA A 107 -5.36 -15.95 7.38
CA ALA A 107 -5.57 -17.24 8.04
C ALA A 107 -5.05 -18.43 7.20
N LEU A 108 -5.29 -18.39 5.88
CA LEU A 108 -4.77 -19.41 4.95
C LEU A 108 -3.24 -19.41 4.92
N GLY A 109 -2.61 -18.22 4.84
CA GLY A 109 -1.16 -18.07 4.90
C GLY A 109 -0.56 -18.62 6.18
N LYS A 110 -1.16 -18.29 7.34
CA LYS A 110 -0.78 -18.83 8.66
C LYS A 110 -0.88 -20.37 8.68
N LYS A 111 -2.01 -20.94 8.21
CA LYS A 111 -2.22 -22.40 8.16
C LYS A 111 -1.14 -23.10 7.33
N LYS A 112 -0.72 -22.48 6.22
CA LYS A 112 0.30 -23.02 5.32
C LYS A 112 1.73 -22.64 5.69
N ARG A 113 1.94 -21.82 6.73
CA ARG A 113 3.24 -21.26 7.13
C ARG A 113 3.95 -20.50 5.98
N LEU A 114 3.17 -19.76 5.21
CA LEU A 114 3.67 -18.94 4.10
C LEU A 114 3.63 -17.47 4.45
N LEU A 115 4.62 -16.71 3.95
CA LEU A 115 4.60 -15.25 4.06
C LEU A 115 3.41 -14.68 3.28
N VAL A 116 2.65 -13.81 3.93
CA VAL A 116 1.64 -12.96 3.30
C VAL A 116 1.94 -11.52 3.68
N ALA A 117 2.30 -10.70 2.70
CA ALA A 117 2.66 -9.30 2.89
C ALA A 117 1.84 -8.38 1.97
N GLU A 118 1.50 -7.19 2.45
CA GLU A 118 0.91 -6.12 1.65
C GLU A 118 1.99 -5.19 1.13
N ALA A 119 1.91 -4.84 -0.16
CA ALA A 119 2.81 -3.92 -0.83
C ALA A 119 2.42 -2.44 -0.61
N ILE A 120 2.07 -2.07 0.62
CA ILE A 120 1.95 -0.67 1.03
C ILE A 120 3.34 -0.08 1.28
N TRP A 121 4.06 0.17 0.21
CA TRP A 121 5.50 0.43 0.16
C TRP A 121 5.99 1.55 1.08
N THR A 122 5.13 2.53 1.40
CA THR A 122 5.43 3.65 2.30
C THR A 122 5.88 3.20 3.68
N ARG A 123 5.37 2.07 4.18
CA ARG A 123 5.75 1.51 5.48
C ARG A 123 7.14 0.90 5.49
N TYR A 124 7.66 0.51 4.33
CA TYR A 124 8.97 -0.13 4.16
C TYR A 124 10.09 0.86 3.83
N LEU A 125 9.77 2.11 3.51
CA LEU A 125 10.76 3.12 3.13
C LEU A 125 11.69 3.46 4.29
N PRO A 126 12.99 3.73 4.04
CA PRO A 126 13.93 4.16 5.09
C PRO A 126 13.48 5.39 5.85
N MET A 127 12.74 6.29 5.19
CA MET A 127 12.19 7.49 5.82
C MET A 127 11.17 7.19 6.92
N ARG A 128 10.64 5.96 7.00
CA ARG A 128 9.80 5.52 8.10
C ARG A 128 10.58 5.53 9.42
N THR A 129 11.80 5.01 9.44
CA THR A 129 12.66 5.04 10.63
C THR A 129 13.01 6.49 11.06
N VAL A 130 13.23 7.38 10.08
CA VAL A 130 13.46 8.81 10.36
C VAL A 130 12.21 9.45 10.95
N MET A 131 11.04 9.17 10.39
CA MET A 131 9.75 9.64 10.90
C MET A 131 9.54 9.21 12.36
N ASP A 132 9.70 7.92 12.65
CA ASP A 132 9.54 7.39 14.00
C ASP A 132 10.50 8.07 14.99
N LYS A 133 11.78 8.26 14.60
CA LYS A 133 12.79 8.96 15.40
C LYS A 133 12.37 10.40 15.72
N VAL A 134 12.00 11.18 14.71
CA VAL A 134 11.64 12.60 14.86
C VAL A 134 10.39 12.78 15.74
N LEU A 135 9.42 11.87 15.60
CA LEU A 135 8.21 11.87 16.44
C LEU A 135 8.50 11.49 17.89
N VAL A 136 9.35 10.48 18.13
CA VAL A 136 9.75 10.03 19.49
C VAL A 136 10.63 11.06 20.21
N GLU A 137 11.53 11.75 19.49
CA GLU A 137 12.40 12.78 20.05
C GLU A 137 11.62 13.99 20.59
N GLY A 138 10.33 14.15 20.24
CA GLY A 138 9.45 15.21 20.76
C GLY A 138 9.90 16.63 20.38
N ILE A 139 10.59 16.79 19.25
CA ILE A 139 11.15 18.08 18.78
C ILE A 139 10.03 19.14 18.64
N ILE A 140 8.83 18.69 18.23
CA ILE A 140 7.66 19.56 18.07
C ILE A 140 6.80 19.64 19.34
N GLY A 141 7.25 19.11 20.47
CA GLY A 141 6.47 19.00 21.71
C GLY A 141 5.34 17.98 21.62
N SER A 142 4.19 18.30 22.22
CA SER A 142 3.00 17.46 22.20
C SER A 142 2.27 17.60 20.86
N ALA A 143 2.31 16.58 20.03
CA ALA A 143 1.57 16.56 18.77
C ALA A 143 0.05 16.57 19.03
N ALA A 144 -0.69 17.46 18.37
CA ALA A 144 -2.14 17.64 18.56
C ALA A 144 -2.94 17.32 17.29
N SER A 145 -2.41 17.66 16.11
CA SER A 145 -3.13 17.47 14.86
C SER A 145 -2.22 16.91 13.76
N LEU A 146 -2.85 16.23 12.80
CA LEU A 146 -2.22 15.74 11.58
C LEU A 146 -3.13 16.09 10.39
N THR A 147 -2.53 16.59 9.31
CA THR A 147 -3.19 16.69 8.01
C THR A 147 -2.41 15.90 6.99
N ALA A 148 -3.09 15.20 6.07
CA ALA A 148 -2.45 14.50 4.97
C ALA A 148 -3.35 14.48 3.75
N ASN A 149 -2.76 14.63 2.57
CA ASN A 149 -3.50 14.56 1.33
C ASN A 149 -2.78 13.71 0.27
N LEU A 150 -3.56 13.02 -0.57
CA LEU A 150 -3.08 12.33 -1.75
C LEU A 150 -4.13 12.38 -2.86
N CYS A 151 -4.00 13.35 -3.75
CA CYS A 151 -4.85 13.47 -4.92
C CYS A 151 -4.02 13.44 -6.20
N GLN A 152 -4.53 12.73 -7.21
CA GLN A 152 -3.93 12.64 -8.55
C GLN A 152 -5.03 12.74 -9.62
N ALA A 153 -4.86 13.62 -10.60
CA ALA A 153 -5.82 13.78 -11.71
C ALA A 153 -5.70 12.61 -12.72
N VAL A 154 -6.23 11.43 -12.34
CA VAL A 154 -6.08 10.16 -13.06
C VAL A 154 -7.42 9.47 -13.36
N ALA A 155 -8.50 10.22 -13.48
CA ALA A 155 -9.84 9.70 -13.79
C ALA A 155 -9.92 8.98 -15.16
N HIS A 156 -8.90 9.08 -16.01
CA HIS A 156 -8.76 8.34 -17.26
C HIS A 156 -8.33 6.87 -17.07
N ILE A 157 -7.87 6.50 -15.87
CA ILE A 157 -7.46 5.12 -15.56
C ILE A 157 -8.70 4.28 -15.28
N GLU A 158 -9.03 3.37 -16.19
CA GLU A 158 -10.25 2.56 -16.18
C GLU A 158 -10.52 1.86 -14.84
N ARG A 159 -9.49 1.22 -14.22
CA ARG A 159 -9.66 0.50 -12.97
C ARG A 159 -10.11 1.37 -11.78
N LEU A 160 -9.83 2.69 -11.83
CA LEU A 160 -10.21 3.62 -10.75
C LEU A 160 -11.68 4.00 -10.79
N VAL A 161 -12.27 3.99 -11.97
CA VAL A 161 -13.64 4.44 -12.19
C VAL A 161 -14.63 3.30 -12.29
N LYS A 162 -14.19 2.04 -12.25
CA LYS A 162 -15.03 0.83 -12.37
C LYS A 162 -15.28 0.18 -11.01
N PRO A 163 -16.55 0.14 -10.53
CA PRO A 163 -16.87 -0.52 -9.25
C PRO A 163 -16.60 -2.04 -9.28
N GLU A 164 -16.76 -2.71 -10.44
CA GLU A 164 -16.45 -4.13 -10.63
C GLU A 164 -14.95 -4.46 -10.52
N LEU A 165 -14.08 -3.46 -10.62
CA LEU A 165 -12.64 -3.59 -10.38
C LEU A 165 -12.23 -3.10 -8.99
N ALA A 166 -13.22 -2.82 -8.12
CA ALA A 166 -13.06 -2.20 -6.81
C ALA A 166 -12.27 -0.89 -6.91
N GLY A 167 -12.73 -0.01 -7.83
CA GLY A 167 -12.20 1.33 -8.02
C GLY A 167 -12.60 2.28 -6.90
N GLY A 168 -12.23 3.55 -7.03
CA GLY A 168 -12.48 4.59 -6.04
C GLY A 168 -11.21 5.12 -5.39
N ALA A 169 -11.31 6.33 -4.87
CA ALA A 169 -10.18 7.02 -4.25
C ALA A 169 -9.79 6.41 -2.91
N LEU A 170 -10.73 5.89 -2.12
CA LEU A 170 -10.46 5.33 -0.80
C LEU A 170 -9.47 4.16 -0.87
N LEU A 171 -9.75 3.15 -1.69
CA LEU A 171 -8.88 1.97 -1.81
C LEU A 171 -7.56 2.30 -2.53
N ASP A 172 -7.56 3.22 -3.50
CA ASP A 172 -6.34 3.49 -4.29
C ASP A 172 -5.41 4.53 -3.65
N MET A 173 -5.94 5.57 -3.04
CA MET A 173 -5.21 6.71 -2.48
C MET A 173 -5.45 6.90 -0.97
N GLY A 174 -6.68 6.73 -0.50
CA GLY A 174 -7.04 6.84 0.91
C GLY A 174 -6.30 5.84 1.80
N VAL A 175 -6.00 4.66 1.28
CA VAL A 175 -5.15 3.67 1.96
C VAL A 175 -3.80 4.26 2.39
N TYR A 176 -3.22 5.19 1.63
CA TYR A 176 -1.95 5.85 1.98
C TYR A 176 -2.13 6.89 3.09
N THR A 177 -3.17 7.73 3.00
CA THR A 177 -3.43 8.76 4.02
C THR A 177 -3.80 8.12 5.36
N ILE A 178 -4.58 7.03 5.35
CA ILE A 178 -4.90 6.23 6.54
C ILE A 178 -3.63 5.61 7.12
N ASN A 179 -2.79 4.95 6.30
CA ASN A 179 -1.52 4.40 6.76
C ASN A 179 -0.61 5.47 7.34
N PHE A 180 -0.55 6.67 6.73
CA PHE A 180 0.24 7.78 7.24
C PHE A 180 -0.22 8.22 8.63
N ALA A 181 -1.53 8.37 8.85
CA ALA A 181 -2.09 8.71 10.16
C ALA A 181 -1.78 7.63 11.22
N LEU A 182 -1.94 6.34 10.86
CA LEU A 182 -1.60 5.23 11.76
C LEU A 182 -0.11 5.15 12.07
N MET A 183 0.76 5.46 11.12
CA MET A 183 2.20 5.54 11.33
C MET A 183 2.61 6.66 12.30
N CYS A 184 1.92 7.81 12.24
CA CYS A 184 2.23 8.96 13.08
C CYS A 184 1.58 8.90 14.46
N PHE A 185 0.31 8.50 14.54
CA PHE A 185 -0.51 8.63 15.75
C PHE A 185 -0.93 7.30 16.37
N GLY A 186 -0.60 6.17 15.70
CA GLY A 186 -1.01 4.86 16.17
C GLY A 186 -2.48 4.54 15.87
N SER A 187 -3.04 3.59 16.61
CA SER A 187 -4.32 2.96 16.29
C SER A 187 -5.46 3.22 17.29
N ASP A 188 -5.23 4.02 18.33
CA ASP A 188 -6.22 4.30 19.38
C ASP A 188 -7.27 5.32 18.93
N ILE A 189 -7.95 4.99 17.82
CA ILE A 189 -9.01 5.81 17.23
C ILE A 189 -10.30 5.68 18.07
N ALA A 190 -10.85 6.81 18.49
CA ALA A 190 -12.14 6.90 19.19
C ALA A 190 -13.30 6.97 18.19
N ASP A 191 -13.17 7.79 17.13
CA ASP A 191 -14.22 7.99 16.13
C ASP A 191 -13.65 8.22 14.73
N ILE A 192 -14.47 7.89 13.71
CA ILE A 192 -14.19 8.09 12.30
C ILE A 192 -15.38 8.79 11.66
N SER A 193 -15.15 10.00 11.15
CA SER A 193 -16.12 10.74 10.33
C SER A 193 -15.59 10.86 8.92
N ALA A 194 -16.44 10.61 7.91
CA ALA A 194 -16.00 10.65 6.53
C ALA A 194 -17.12 11.08 5.57
N VAL A 195 -16.75 11.90 4.59
CA VAL A 195 -17.61 12.32 3.48
C VAL A 195 -16.97 11.94 2.16
N ARG A 196 -17.79 11.70 1.13
CA ARG A 196 -17.30 11.43 -0.23
C ARG A 196 -18.02 12.26 -1.28
N VAL A 197 -17.34 12.50 -2.38
CA VAL A 197 -17.92 12.95 -3.63
C VAL A 197 -17.98 11.73 -4.55
N PRO A 198 -19.17 11.25 -4.95
CA PRO A 198 -19.28 10.10 -5.84
C PRO A 198 -18.88 10.47 -7.27
N TYR A 199 -18.21 9.53 -7.96
CA TYR A 199 -18.04 9.59 -9.41
C TYR A 199 -19.33 9.13 -10.11
N LYS A 200 -19.46 9.40 -11.43
CA LYS A 200 -20.63 9.00 -12.24
C LYS A 200 -20.93 7.50 -12.23
N THR A 201 -19.97 6.65 -11.90
CA THR A 201 -20.13 5.19 -11.77
C THR A 201 -20.46 4.73 -10.35
N GLY A 202 -20.57 5.65 -9.39
CA GLY A 202 -20.92 5.37 -7.99
C GLY A 202 -19.72 5.17 -7.05
N VAL A 203 -18.50 4.93 -7.55
CA VAL A 203 -17.28 4.90 -6.71
C VAL A 203 -17.00 6.29 -6.15
N ASP A 204 -16.25 6.39 -5.06
CA ASP A 204 -15.82 7.66 -4.50
C ASP A 204 -14.73 8.29 -5.39
N ALA A 205 -15.00 9.47 -5.94
CA ALA A 205 -14.05 10.26 -6.72
C ALA A 205 -13.06 11.01 -5.82
N MET A 206 -13.59 11.50 -4.71
CA MET A 206 -12.86 12.17 -3.63
C MET A 206 -13.47 11.81 -2.29
N ASN A 207 -12.66 11.86 -1.25
CA ASN A 207 -13.12 11.71 0.12
C ASN A 207 -12.30 12.58 1.09
N SER A 208 -12.95 12.97 2.19
CA SER A 208 -12.30 13.57 3.35
C SER A 208 -12.66 12.74 4.57
N ILE A 209 -11.65 12.42 5.38
CA ILE A 209 -11.76 11.53 6.52
C ILE A 209 -11.17 12.25 7.74
N THR A 210 -11.90 12.27 8.84
CA THR A 210 -11.40 12.73 10.12
C THR A 210 -11.32 11.55 11.08
N LEU A 211 -10.12 11.31 11.63
CA LEU A 211 -9.88 10.33 12.69
C LEU A 211 -9.71 11.11 14.00
N THR A 212 -10.59 10.86 14.97
CA THR A 212 -10.45 11.38 16.33
C THR A 212 -9.86 10.30 17.22
N TYR A 213 -8.75 10.60 17.88
CA TYR A 213 -8.05 9.67 18.76
C TYR A 213 -8.54 9.78 20.20
N LYS A 214 -8.40 8.72 21.01
CA LYS A 214 -8.85 8.70 22.41
C LYS A 214 -8.15 9.73 23.30
N ASP A 215 -6.93 10.11 22.94
CA ASP A 215 -6.15 11.16 23.63
C ASP A 215 -6.45 12.59 23.17
N GLY A 216 -7.44 12.76 22.29
CA GLY A 216 -7.89 14.06 21.79
C GLY A 216 -7.18 14.54 20.54
N ARG A 217 -6.17 13.83 20.01
CA ARG A 217 -5.54 14.18 18.74
C ARG A 217 -6.51 13.98 17.58
N ILE A 218 -6.30 14.75 16.50
CA ILE A 218 -7.15 14.67 15.29
C ILE A 218 -6.26 14.51 14.05
N ALA A 219 -6.64 13.61 13.16
CA ALA A 219 -6.06 13.50 11.80
C ALA A 219 -7.13 13.82 10.75
N ILE A 220 -6.80 14.73 9.83
CA ILE A 220 -7.66 15.16 8.70
C ILE A 220 -6.99 14.69 7.42
N LEU A 221 -7.67 13.80 6.69
CA LEU A 221 -7.13 13.11 5.54
C LEU A 221 -7.98 13.41 4.30
N GLU A 222 -7.32 13.67 3.18
CA GLU A 222 -7.97 13.89 1.89
C GLU A 222 -7.39 12.95 0.84
N SER A 223 -8.26 12.34 0.02
CA SER A 223 -7.82 11.57 -1.15
C SER A 223 -8.77 11.72 -2.33
N GLY A 224 -8.23 11.65 -3.55
CA GLY A 224 -9.04 11.82 -4.74
C GLY A 224 -8.31 11.51 -6.04
N PHE A 225 -9.09 11.12 -7.09
CA PHE A 225 -8.55 10.85 -8.41
C PHE A 225 -8.99 11.88 -9.49
N THR A 226 -9.68 12.94 -9.11
CA THR A 226 -10.20 13.98 -10.03
C THR A 226 -9.43 15.29 -9.99
N CYS A 227 -8.57 15.49 -9.00
CA CYS A 227 -7.71 16.67 -8.88
C CYS A 227 -6.27 16.26 -8.54
N ARG A 228 -5.37 17.23 -8.47
CA ARG A 228 -3.98 17.04 -8.04
C ARG A 228 -3.71 17.85 -6.77
N SER A 229 -3.05 17.23 -5.80
CA SER A 229 -2.58 17.88 -4.58
C SER A 229 -1.05 17.90 -4.48
N ASP A 230 -0.53 18.55 -3.45
CA ASP A 230 0.90 18.58 -3.11
C ASP A 230 1.40 17.28 -2.45
N ARG A 231 0.49 16.39 -2.05
CA ARG A 231 0.76 15.09 -1.42
C ARG A 231 1.51 15.19 -0.10
N ARG A 232 1.32 16.29 0.63
CA ARG A 232 2.00 16.54 1.90
C ARG A 232 1.29 15.88 3.07
N GLY A 233 2.10 15.60 4.12
CA GLY A 233 1.63 15.33 5.46
C GLY A 233 2.24 16.35 6.42
N ILE A 234 1.44 16.85 7.37
CA ILE A 234 1.90 17.76 8.42
C ILE A 234 1.46 17.20 9.77
N VAL A 235 2.39 17.10 10.71
CA VAL A 235 2.11 16.81 12.12
C VAL A 235 2.43 18.06 12.91
N ALA A 236 1.43 18.67 13.56
CA ALA A 236 1.58 19.88 14.33
C ALA A 236 1.56 19.61 15.84
N GLY A 237 2.47 20.25 16.55
CA GLY A 237 2.61 20.21 18.00
C GLY A 237 2.73 21.61 18.61
N ASP A 238 2.84 21.68 19.94
CA ASP A 238 2.89 22.94 20.70
C ASP A 238 4.24 23.68 20.60
N LYS A 239 5.30 23.01 20.05
CA LYS A 239 6.63 23.61 19.85
C LYS A 239 7.05 23.72 18.37
N GLY A 240 6.15 23.41 17.44
CA GLY A 240 6.42 23.48 16.02
C GLY A 240 5.67 22.42 15.22
N TYR A 241 6.15 22.13 14.01
CA TYR A 241 5.51 21.13 13.15
C TYR A 241 6.54 20.38 12.28
N ILE A 242 6.12 19.19 11.83
CA ILE A 242 6.87 18.35 10.90
C ILE A 242 6.13 18.33 9.57
N GLU A 243 6.83 18.61 8.47
CA GLU A 243 6.34 18.50 7.10
C GLU A 243 6.96 17.29 6.41
N PHE A 244 6.11 16.38 5.93
CA PHE A 244 6.49 15.23 5.11
C PHE A 244 6.23 15.56 3.64
N LEU A 245 7.28 15.60 2.85
CA LEU A 245 7.20 15.85 1.41
C LEU A 245 6.82 14.55 0.71
N ASN A 246 5.58 14.51 0.17
CA ASN A 246 5.04 13.35 -0.53
C ASN A 246 4.86 12.09 0.37
N ILE A 247 3.69 11.97 1.01
CA ILE A 247 3.37 10.83 1.89
C ILE A 247 3.36 9.47 1.18
N ASN A 248 3.24 9.46 -0.15
CA ASN A 248 3.25 8.22 -0.93
C ASN A 248 4.68 7.67 -1.13
N ASN A 249 5.64 8.55 -1.44
CA ASN A 249 7.07 8.22 -1.51
C ASN A 249 7.85 9.37 -0.89
N CYS A 250 8.09 9.30 0.40
CA CYS A 250 8.64 10.42 1.16
C CYS A 250 9.95 10.93 0.52
N GLU A 251 9.92 12.17 0.04
CA GLU A 251 11.05 12.86 -0.60
C GLU A 251 11.93 13.59 0.42
N GLY A 252 11.41 13.80 1.64
CA GLY A 252 12.12 14.38 2.76
C GLY A 252 11.19 14.75 3.91
N ILE A 253 11.80 14.97 5.09
CA ILE A 253 11.10 15.40 6.31
C ILE A 253 11.74 16.69 6.78
N LYS A 254 10.94 17.74 6.93
CA LYS A 254 11.36 19.03 7.44
C LYS A 254 10.70 19.28 8.80
N VAL A 255 11.46 19.87 9.71
CA VAL A 255 11.00 20.24 11.05
C VAL A 255 11.10 21.75 11.22
N TYR A 256 10.02 22.37 11.66
CA TYR A 256 9.93 23.81 11.89
C TYR A 256 9.57 24.09 13.36
N ASN A 257 10.10 25.18 13.89
CA ASN A 257 9.70 25.68 15.22
C ASN A 257 8.45 26.57 15.14
N THR A 258 8.02 27.15 16.26
CA THR A 258 6.86 28.04 16.36
C THR A 258 7.00 29.39 15.63
N GLU A 259 8.22 29.73 15.16
CA GLU A 259 8.52 30.93 14.37
C GLU A 259 8.62 30.60 12.86
N ASP A 260 8.14 29.44 12.43
CA ASP A 260 8.23 28.93 11.07
C ASP A 260 9.69 28.78 10.55
N LYS A 261 10.66 28.73 11.45
CA LYS A 261 12.07 28.56 11.11
C LYS A 261 12.37 27.07 10.93
N LEU A 262 12.94 26.72 9.77
CA LEU A 262 13.43 25.37 9.50
C LEU A 262 14.60 25.02 10.44
N ILE A 263 14.40 24.02 11.31
CA ILE A 263 15.39 23.58 12.29
C ILE A 263 16.05 22.26 11.93
N ALA A 264 15.40 21.41 11.10
CA ALA A 264 16.00 20.18 10.58
C ALA A 264 15.42 19.82 9.23
N PHE A 265 16.23 19.16 8.38
CA PHE A 265 15.81 18.59 7.11
C PHE A 265 16.49 17.24 6.87
N TYR A 266 15.69 16.19 6.82
CA TYR A 266 16.12 14.82 6.54
C TYR A 266 15.79 14.47 5.09
N ARG A 267 16.81 14.17 4.29
CA ARG A 267 16.67 13.83 2.87
C ARG A 267 16.51 12.34 2.68
N THR A 268 15.66 11.96 1.74
CA THR A 268 15.51 10.55 1.34
C THR A 268 16.80 10.03 0.68
N PRO A 269 17.28 8.85 1.06
CA PRO A 269 18.43 8.22 0.40
C PRO A 269 18.09 7.84 -1.05
N LYS A 270 19.16 7.64 -1.86
CA LYS A 270 18.97 7.11 -3.23
C LYS A 270 18.28 5.75 -3.19
N GLN A 271 17.33 5.55 -4.08
CA GLN A 271 16.56 4.34 -4.22
C GLN A 271 16.47 3.92 -5.70
N ILE A 272 16.21 2.64 -5.97
CA ILE A 272 15.97 2.14 -7.33
C ILE A 272 14.62 2.69 -7.81
N THR A 273 13.55 2.38 -7.09
CA THR A 273 12.20 2.88 -7.33
C THR A 273 11.45 3.17 -6.02
N GLY A 274 11.97 2.73 -4.88
CA GLY A 274 11.34 2.67 -3.57
C GLY A 274 10.63 1.34 -3.29
N PHE A 275 10.42 0.49 -4.30
CA PHE A 275 9.80 -0.83 -4.14
C PHE A 275 10.78 -1.90 -3.67
N GLU A 276 12.07 -1.69 -3.81
CA GLU A 276 13.10 -2.60 -3.35
C GLU A 276 13.00 -2.91 -1.86
N TYR A 277 12.62 -1.95 -1.03
CA TYR A 277 12.56 -2.14 0.42
C TYR A 277 11.50 -3.18 0.85
N GLN A 278 10.32 -3.19 0.24
CA GLN A 278 9.31 -4.21 0.53
C GLN A 278 9.72 -5.60 0.02
N VAL A 279 10.47 -5.68 -1.07
CA VAL A 279 11.02 -6.95 -1.59
C VAL A 279 12.12 -7.48 -0.68
N GLU A 280 13.03 -6.61 -0.19
CA GLU A 280 14.06 -6.99 0.79
C GLU A 280 13.44 -7.41 2.13
N ALA A 281 12.38 -6.74 2.60
CA ALA A 281 11.66 -7.14 3.80
C ALA A 281 11.04 -8.54 3.64
N CYS A 282 10.40 -8.83 2.49
CA CYS A 282 9.88 -10.16 2.20
C CYS A 282 11.00 -11.21 2.15
N LYS A 283 12.11 -10.92 1.47
CA LYS A 283 13.26 -11.82 1.37
C LYS A 283 13.85 -12.16 2.75
N LYS A 284 13.98 -11.14 3.62
CA LYS A 284 14.42 -11.32 5.00
C LYS A 284 13.43 -12.16 5.82
N ALA A 285 12.14 -11.83 5.76
CA ALA A 285 11.10 -12.55 6.48
C ALA A 285 11.04 -14.03 6.06
N ILE A 286 11.11 -14.32 4.76
CA ILE A 286 11.16 -15.70 4.24
C ILE A 286 12.40 -16.42 4.76
N GLY A 287 13.59 -15.80 4.69
CA GLY A 287 14.83 -16.38 5.19
C GLY A 287 14.82 -16.67 6.69
N GLU A 288 14.05 -15.92 7.47
CA GLU A 288 13.86 -16.11 8.92
C GLU A 288 12.66 -17.04 9.25
N GLY A 289 11.98 -17.60 8.26
CA GLY A 289 10.80 -18.45 8.45
C GLY A 289 9.57 -17.70 8.99
N LYS A 290 9.52 -16.37 8.83
CA LYS A 290 8.40 -15.53 9.25
C LYS A 290 7.28 -15.54 8.21
N ILE A 291 6.06 -15.35 8.68
CA ILE A 291 4.84 -15.36 7.86
C ILE A 291 4.28 -13.96 7.58
N GLU A 292 4.90 -12.92 8.15
CA GLU A 292 4.57 -11.51 7.97
C GLU A 292 5.83 -10.64 8.01
N CYS A 293 5.75 -9.43 7.46
CA CYS A 293 6.81 -8.42 7.56
C CYS A 293 6.54 -7.52 8.78
N PRO A 294 7.54 -7.25 9.63
CA PRO A 294 7.36 -6.39 10.80
C PRO A 294 6.98 -4.94 10.46
N GLU A 295 7.32 -4.47 9.26
CA GLU A 295 6.98 -3.13 8.77
C GLU A 295 5.47 -2.97 8.50
N MET A 296 4.81 -4.08 8.13
CA MET A 296 3.36 -4.15 7.91
C MET A 296 2.82 -5.49 8.44
N PRO A 297 2.63 -5.61 9.78
CA PRO A 297 2.12 -6.84 10.39
C PRO A 297 0.68 -7.15 9.96
N HIS A 298 0.29 -8.42 10.00
CA HIS A 298 -1.07 -8.85 9.64
C HIS A 298 -2.16 -8.10 10.40
N ALA A 299 -1.93 -7.77 11.67
CA ALA A 299 -2.87 -7.00 12.48
C ALA A 299 -3.10 -5.58 11.91
N GLU A 300 -2.06 -4.95 11.36
CA GLU A 300 -2.18 -3.65 10.72
C GLU A 300 -2.89 -3.73 9.36
N ILE A 301 -2.60 -4.76 8.55
CA ILE A 301 -3.33 -5.01 7.30
C ILE A 301 -4.83 -5.10 7.59
N ILE A 302 -5.22 -5.94 8.55
CA ILE A 302 -6.63 -6.11 8.94
C ILE A 302 -7.22 -4.79 9.43
N ARG A 303 -6.50 -4.06 10.30
CA ARG A 303 -6.96 -2.77 10.86
C ARG A 303 -7.24 -1.73 9.79
N VAL A 304 -6.33 -1.56 8.82
CA VAL A 304 -6.52 -0.62 7.71
C VAL A 304 -7.77 -0.99 6.90
N MET A 305 -7.96 -2.28 6.61
CA MET A 305 -9.15 -2.75 5.91
C MET A 305 -10.44 -2.52 6.71
N GLU A 306 -10.42 -2.76 8.04
CA GLU A 306 -11.58 -2.49 8.92
C GLU A 306 -11.94 -0.99 8.99
N ILE A 307 -10.94 -0.11 9.00
CA ILE A 307 -11.15 1.34 8.93
C ILE A 307 -11.81 1.70 7.59
N MET A 308 -11.31 1.18 6.47
CA MET A 308 -11.90 1.45 5.15
C MET A 308 -13.32 0.86 5.02
N ASP A 309 -13.59 -0.31 5.60
CA ASP A 309 -14.94 -0.87 5.65
C ASP A 309 -15.89 0.00 6.48
N LYS A 310 -15.47 0.49 7.65
CA LYS A 310 -16.26 1.42 8.48
C LYS A 310 -16.59 2.69 7.71
N ILE A 311 -15.64 3.25 6.98
CA ILE A 311 -15.81 4.43 6.15
C ILE A 311 -16.84 4.15 5.02
N ARG A 312 -16.67 3.07 4.25
CA ARG A 312 -17.59 2.72 3.16
C ARG A 312 -19.01 2.45 3.66
N ASN A 313 -19.12 1.79 4.82
CA ASN A 313 -20.41 1.52 5.45
C ASN A 313 -21.14 2.83 5.85
N SER A 314 -20.42 3.84 6.34
CA SER A 314 -21.01 5.15 6.64
C SER A 314 -21.55 5.86 5.40
N TRP A 315 -21.03 5.52 4.23
CA TRP A 315 -21.50 6.02 2.93
C TRP A 315 -22.63 5.19 2.32
N GLY A 316 -22.98 4.04 2.91
CA GLY A 316 -23.90 3.07 2.32
C GLY A 316 -23.40 2.45 1.02
N PHE A 317 -22.06 2.37 0.83
CA PHE A 317 -21.44 1.91 -0.40
C PHE A 317 -20.84 0.51 -0.26
N LYS A 318 -21.23 -0.38 -1.16
CA LYS A 318 -20.63 -1.71 -1.33
C LYS A 318 -20.16 -1.91 -2.77
N TYR A 319 -19.09 -2.66 -2.95
CA TYR A 319 -18.68 -3.10 -4.27
C TYR A 319 -19.54 -4.25 -4.78
N PRO A 320 -19.63 -4.46 -6.11
CA PRO A 320 -20.33 -5.62 -6.66
C PRO A 320 -19.77 -6.94 -6.10
N GLY A 321 -20.68 -7.82 -5.66
CA GLY A 321 -20.32 -9.12 -5.07
C GLY A 321 -20.03 -9.12 -3.56
N GLU A 322 -20.00 -7.97 -2.90
CA GLU A 322 -19.98 -7.91 -1.43
C GLU A 322 -21.36 -8.22 -0.84
N LYS A 323 -21.41 -9.11 0.16
CA LYS A 323 -22.63 -9.48 0.88
C LYS A 323 -23.05 -8.43 1.91
#